data_8cf7760720e6a394c0b92a91d04de16e
#
_entry.id   8cf7760720e6a394c0b92a91d04de16e
#
_cell.length_a   1.000
_cell.length_b   1.000
_cell.length_c   1.000
_cell.angle_alpha   90.00
_cell.angle_beta   90.00
_cell.angle_gamma   90.00
#
_symmetry.space_group_name_H-M   'P 1'
#
loop_
_entity.id
_entity.type
_entity.pdbx_description
1 polymer ?
#
loop_
_entity_poly.entity_id
_entity_poly.type
_entity_poly.pdbx_seq_one_letter_code
_entity_poly.pdbx_strand_id
1 'polypeptide(L)'
;MELTRAGRLVAVVGLVMVAGGGLAACGSDTGADKGAEEAFVGADKVCGGLFGASLAKKVEAVTADSEFFYRSDEGLKAVADALTDGYESGRSWATGAALCELNPKGGGAGDGAAVKFSMYAPQDVKDLRTDPGTVSYTMGERSEARATGASLYLECVSPRLEGSETEPLRVYGSFTVGESDAPDTPETRDANLEILHAGAISVVKELECEKDAGLPATPDLTPK
;
A
#
# COMPACT_ATOMS: atom_id res chain seq x y z
N MET A 1 50.52 -25.85 -10.61
CA MET A 1 51.30 -25.68 -9.38
C MET A 1 50.39 -26.07 -8.23
N GLU A 2 50.62 -27.26 -7.76
CA GLU A 2 49.97 -27.86 -6.58
C GLU A 2 50.45 -27.17 -5.30
N LEU A 3 49.65 -27.27 -4.23
CA LEU A 3 50.03 -27.62 -2.86
C LEU A 3 48.81 -27.49 -1.93
N THR A 4 48.13 -28.56 -1.72
CA THR A 4 48.02 -29.51 -0.59
C THR A 4 48.46 -28.99 0.79
N ARG A 5 47.58 -29.12 1.79
CA ARG A 5 47.72 -29.72 3.14
C ARG A 5 46.57 -29.27 4.03
N ALA A 6 45.65 -30.13 4.40
CA ALA A 6 45.66 -31.22 5.37
C ALA A 6 45.64 -30.77 6.84
N GLY A 7 44.54 -31.08 7.50
CA GLY A 7 44.50 -31.83 8.75
C GLY A 7 44.29 -31.05 10.05
N ARG A 8 43.15 -31.34 10.73
CA ARG A 8 43.16 -31.98 12.07
C ARG A 8 41.74 -32.14 12.64
N LEU A 9 41.37 -33.36 12.73
CA LEU A 9 40.32 -33.88 13.62
C LEU A 9 40.81 -33.76 15.09
N VAL A 10 39.90 -33.32 15.98
CA VAL A 10 39.97 -33.70 17.41
C VAL A 10 38.54 -34.03 17.85
N ALA A 11 38.34 -35.30 18.11
CA ALA A 11 37.16 -35.84 18.79
C ALA A 11 37.46 -35.80 20.30
N VAL A 12 36.51 -35.30 21.09
CA VAL A 12 36.48 -35.57 22.54
C VAL A 12 35.07 -36.04 22.90
N VAL A 13 35.04 -37.30 23.25
CA VAL A 13 33.93 -38.03 23.86
C VAL A 13 33.96 -37.70 25.37
N GLY A 14 32.82 -37.25 25.90
CA GLY A 14 32.63 -37.09 27.32
C GLY A 14 31.21 -37.54 27.71
N LEU A 15 31.12 -38.80 28.10
CA LEU A 15 29.92 -39.44 28.63
C LEU A 15 29.86 -39.19 30.14
N VAL A 16 28.82 -38.53 30.66
CA VAL A 16 28.49 -38.58 32.10
C VAL A 16 26.99 -38.82 32.23
N MET A 17 26.66 -40.04 32.65
CA MET A 17 25.36 -40.41 33.17
C MET A 17 25.28 -40.00 34.65
N VAL A 18 24.25 -39.27 35.02
CA VAL A 18 23.76 -39.23 36.39
C VAL A 18 22.25 -39.49 36.39
N ALA A 19 21.90 -40.63 36.89
CA ALA A 19 20.54 -41.00 37.22
C ALA A 19 20.16 -40.34 38.56
N GLY A 20 19.05 -39.62 38.58
CA GLY A 20 18.46 -39.07 39.79
C GLY A 20 16.97 -38.92 39.60
N GLY A 21 16.22 -39.88 40.15
CA GLY A 21 14.74 -39.87 40.10
C GLY A 21 14.17 -38.77 41.01
N GLY A 22 13.12 -38.14 40.49
CA GLY A 22 12.27 -37.20 41.21
C GLY A 22 10.92 -37.14 40.53
N LEU A 23 9.97 -37.91 41.05
CA LEU A 23 8.54 -37.74 40.73
C LEU A 23 8.05 -36.41 41.30
N ALA A 24 7.78 -35.46 40.45
CA ALA A 24 7.03 -34.27 40.83
C ALA A 24 5.99 -33.95 39.73
N ALA A 25 4.80 -34.16 40.12
CA ALA A 25 3.51 -33.53 39.72
C ALA A 25 3.43 -32.87 38.32
N CYS A 26 2.63 -33.45 37.46
CA CYS A 26 1.99 -32.79 36.32
C CYS A 26 1.29 -31.51 36.77
N GLY A 27 1.94 -30.39 36.54
CA GLY A 27 1.30 -29.12 36.29
C GLY A 27 1.23 -28.94 34.79
N SER A 28 0.09 -29.28 34.20
CA SER A 28 -0.20 -28.93 32.80
C SER A 28 -0.46 -27.43 32.72
N ASP A 29 0.58 -26.63 32.80
CA ASP A 29 0.54 -25.31 32.17
C ASP A 29 0.74 -25.52 30.70
N THR A 30 -0.34 -25.86 30.02
CA THR A 30 -0.51 -25.51 28.64
C THR A 30 -0.55 -23.99 28.60
N GLY A 31 0.62 -23.37 28.58
CA GLY A 31 0.80 -22.05 28.01
C GLY A 31 0.30 -22.19 26.56
N ALA A 32 -0.99 -22.02 26.40
CA ALA A 32 -1.52 -21.67 25.09
C ALA A 32 -0.75 -20.42 24.68
N ASP A 33 0.15 -20.61 23.75
CA ASP A 33 0.64 -19.53 22.91
C ASP A 33 -0.65 -18.87 22.41
N LYS A 34 -1.04 -17.78 23.06
CA LYS A 34 -2.05 -16.89 22.50
C LYS A 34 -1.37 -16.29 21.31
N GLY A 35 -1.43 -17.01 20.18
CA GLY A 35 -1.18 -16.43 18.87
C GLY A 35 -1.92 -15.10 18.90
N ALA A 36 -1.22 -14.01 18.62
CA ALA A 36 -1.84 -12.70 18.54
C ALA A 36 -3.10 -12.88 17.67
N GLU A 37 -4.27 -12.74 18.28
CA GLU A 37 -5.52 -12.83 17.54
C GLU A 37 -5.41 -11.78 16.44
N GLU A 38 -5.37 -12.21 15.18
CA GLU A 38 -5.33 -11.30 14.04
C GLU A 38 -6.51 -10.35 14.19
N ALA A 39 -6.19 -9.08 14.43
CA ALA A 39 -7.22 -8.08 14.67
C ALA A 39 -7.83 -7.69 13.32
N PHE A 40 -9.07 -8.08 13.08
CA PHE A 40 -9.87 -7.57 11.97
C PHE A 40 -10.66 -6.36 12.41
N VAL A 41 -10.72 -5.35 11.55
CA VAL A 41 -11.42 -4.09 11.82
C VAL A 41 -12.24 -3.67 10.60
N GLY A 42 -13.22 -2.81 10.81
CA GLY A 42 -13.99 -2.22 9.72
C GLY A 42 -13.15 -1.29 8.83
N ALA A 43 -13.62 -1.04 7.61
CA ALA A 43 -12.95 -0.17 6.65
C ALA A 43 -12.68 1.25 7.18
N ASP A 44 -13.49 1.74 8.13
CA ASP A 44 -13.31 3.04 8.77
C ASP A 44 -12.11 3.13 9.72
N LYS A 45 -11.53 2.00 10.09
CA LYS A 45 -10.41 1.91 11.04
C LYS A 45 -9.10 1.43 10.43
N VAL A 46 -9.11 0.90 9.21
CA VAL A 46 -7.89 0.52 8.52
C VAL A 46 -7.11 1.76 8.08
N CYS A 47 -5.81 1.59 7.88
CA CYS A 47 -4.94 2.59 7.27
C CYS A 47 -5.03 3.97 7.95
N GLY A 48 -5.00 3.98 9.30
CA GLY A 48 -5.06 5.21 10.09
C GLY A 48 -6.39 5.95 10.02
N GLY A 49 -7.49 5.26 9.66
CA GLY A 49 -8.80 5.89 9.49
C GLY A 49 -8.91 6.75 8.23
N LEU A 50 -8.08 6.47 7.23
CA LEU A 50 -8.07 7.17 5.93
C LEU A 50 -9.48 7.24 5.30
N PHE A 51 -10.25 6.18 5.47
CA PHE A 51 -11.60 6.07 4.91
C PHE A 51 -12.63 6.44 6.00
N GLY A 52 -13.01 7.71 6.06
CA GLY A 52 -14.12 8.14 6.95
C GLY A 52 -15.43 7.38 6.63
N ALA A 53 -16.44 7.50 7.50
CA ALA A 53 -17.63 6.65 7.49
C ALA A 53 -18.36 6.52 6.14
N SER A 54 -18.39 7.56 5.31
CA SER A 54 -19.01 7.49 3.98
C SER A 54 -18.15 6.75 2.96
N LEU A 55 -16.81 6.93 3.04
CA LEU A 55 -15.87 6.30 2.14
C LEU A 55 -15.63 4.83 2.50
N ALA A 56 -15.70 4.49 3.80
CA ALA A 56 -15.64 3.11 4.26
C ALA A 56 -16.69 2.21 3.58
N LYS A 57 -17.93 2.71 3.44
CA LYS A 57 -18.98 1.98 2.71
C LYS A 57 -18.67 1.75 1.23
N LYS A 58 -17.92 2.66 0.61
CA LYS A 58 -17.46 2.49 -0.78
C LYS A 58 -16.36 1.45 -0.87
N VAL A 59 -15.42 1.45 0.09
CA VAL A 59 -14.41 0.39 0.23
C VAL A 59 -15.09 -0.96 0.35
N GLU A 60 -16.04 -1.11 1.29
CA GLU A 60 -16.80 -2.35 1.48
C GLU A 60 -17.54 -2.78 0.21
N ALA A 61 -18.12 -1.83 -0.53
CA ALA A 61 -18.86 -2.13 -1.76
C ALA A 61 -17.95 -2.61 -2.90
N VAL A 62 -16.75 -2.02 -3.07
CA VAL A 62 -15.84 -2.40 -4.16
C VAL A 62 -15.00 -3.63 -3.86
N THR A 63 -14.76 -3.91 -2.57
CA THR A 63 -14.04 -5.12 -2.12
C THR A 63 -14.96 -6.28 -1.82
N ALA A 64 -16.28 -6.05 -1.71
CA ALA A 64 -17.29 -6.98 -1.24
C ALA A 64 -17.04 -7.52 0.19
N ASP A 65 -16.25 -6.81 1.01
CA ASP A 65 -15.87 -7.17 2.38
C ASP A 65 -16.08 -6.01 3.34
N SER A 66 -16.32 -6.35 4.62
CA SER A 66 -16.56 -5.37 5.69
C SER A 66 -15.55 -5.46 6.84
N GLU A 67 -14.71 -6.50 6.88
CA GLU A 67 -13.69 -6.71 7.90
C GLU A 67 -12.32 -6.98 7.23
N PHE A 68 -11.32 -6.21 7.64
CA PHE A 68 -9.99 -6.26 7.05
C PHE A 68 -8.93 -6.48 8.12
N PHE A 69 -7.86 -7.19 7.77
CA PHE A 69 -6.73 -7.37 8.64
C PHE A 69 -6.07 -6.02 8.93
N TYR A 70 -5.99 -5.67 10.23
CA TYR A 70 -5.34 -4.44 10.66
C TYR A 70 -3.82 -4.58 10.57
N ARG A 71 -3.20 -3.68 9.83
CA ARG A 71 -1.76 -3.45 9.80
C ARG A 71 -1.43 -2.10 10.43
N SER A 72 -0.15 -1.81 10.62
CA SER A 72 0.31 -0.53 11.17
C SER A 72 -0.12 0.66 10.32
N ASP A 73 -0.25 1.83 10.96
CA ASP A 73 -0.65 3.10 10.33
C ASP A 73 0.54 3.86 9.68
N GLU A 74 1.65 3.18 9.41
CA GLU A 74 2.88 3.81 8.91
C GLU A 74 2.90 4.03 7.38
N GLY A 75 1.86 3.64 6.67
CA GLY A 75 1.79 3.72 5.21
C GLY A 75 2.01 5.11 4.65
N LEU A 76 1.45 6.16 5.28
CA LEU A 76 1.61 7.53 4.81
C LEU A 76 3.06 7.99 4.86
N LYS A 77 3.73 7.73 6.00
CA LYS A 77 5.16 8.04 6.14
C LYS A 77 6.01 7.25 5.14
N ALA A 78 5.75 5.96 4.98
CA ALA A 78 6.49 5.12 4.03
C ALA A 78 6.35 5.60 2.59
N VAL A 79 5.16 6.07 2.20
CA VAL A 79 4.93 6.68 0.88
C VAL A 79 5.70 7.98 0.73
N ALA A 80 5.60 8.89 1.71
CA ALA A 80 6.28 10.17 1.66
C ALA A 80 7.80 10.01 1.58
N ASP A 81 8.38 9.13 2.42
CA ASP A 81 9.82 8.82 2.41
C ASP A 81 10.22 8.24 1.03
N ALA A 82 9.50 7.26 0.50
CA ALA A 82 9.83 6.63 -0.79
C ALA A 82 9.76 7.60 -1.97
N LEU A 83 8.81 8.52 -1.97
CA LEU A 83 8.67 9.56 -3.00
C LEU A 83 9.78 10.60 -2.88
N THR A 84 10.12 11.04 -1.67
CA THR A 84 11.21 11.99 -1.41
C THR A 84 12.56 11.40 -1.81
N ASP A 85 12.88 10.19 -1.34
CA ASP A 85 14.13 9.48 -1.69
C ASP A 85 14.24 9.26 -3.21
N GLY A 86 13.12 8.91 -3.85
CA GLY A 86 13.04 8.75 -5.29
C GLY A 86 13.38 10.04 -6.02
N TYR A 87 12.79 11.17 -5.61
CA TYR A 87 13.02 12.48 -6.18
C TYR A 87 14.48 12.95 -5.99
N GLU A 88 15.00 12.87 -4.76
CA GLU A 88 16.38 13.25 -4.42
C GLU A 88 17.43 12.40 -5.14
N SER A 89 17.07 11.18 -5.55
CA SER A 89 17.95 10.33 -6.34
C SER A 89 18.19 10.85 -7.76
N GLY A 90 17.43 11.85 -8.22
CA GLY A 90 17.48 12.42 -9.58
C GLY A 90 16.94 11.47 -10.65
N ARG A 91 16.22 10.41 -10.28
CA ARG A 91 15.60 9.49 -11.24
C ARG A 91 14.26 10.04 -11.72
N SER A 92 13.95 9.80 -12.98
CA SER A 92 12.66 10.19 -13.55
C SER A 92 11.48 9.32 -13.07
N TRP A 93 11.77 8.15 -12.49
CA TRP A 93 10.79 7.25 -11.88
C TRP A 93 11.41 6.52 -10.70
N ALA A 94 10.60 6.11 -9.74
CA ALA A 94 11.02 5.28 -8.62
C ALA A 94 9.87 4.38 -8.16
N THR A 95 10.23 3.21 -7.65
CA THR A 95 9.28 2.33 -6.97
C THR A 95 8.81 3.02 -5.71
N GLY A 96 7.50 3.05 -5.50
CA GLY A 96 6.89 3.67 -4.34
C GLY A 96 6.54 2.66 -3.25
N ALA A 97 5.59 3.05 -2.41
CA ALA A 97 5.11 2.26 -1.30
C ALA A 97 3.57 2.15 -1.30
N ALA A 98 3.06 1.19 -0.55
CA ALA A 98 1.64 1.10 -0.26
C ALA A 98 1.28 2.10 0.85
N LEU A 99 0.31 2.96 0.57
CA LEU A 99 -0.33 3.79 1.58
C LEU A 99 -1.26 2.94 2.45
N CYS A 100 -1.97 2.03 1.80
CA CYS A 100 -2.99 1.22 2.43
C CYS A 100 -3.08 -0.14 1.72
N GLU A 101 -3.09 -1.22 2.49
CA GLU A 101 -3.38 -2.57 2.00
C GLU A 101 -4.61 -3.11 2.74
N LEU A 102 -5.62 -3.48 1.99
CA LEU A 102 -6.88 -4.03 2.46
C LEU A 102 -6.86 -5.53 2.23
N ASN A 103 -6.63 -6.29 3.28
CA ASN A 103 -6.64 -7.75 3.23
C ASN A 103 -7.94 -8.23 3.91
N PRO A 104 -8.92 -8.72 3.15
CA PRO A 104 -10.22 -9.09 3.69
C PRO A 104 -10.13 -10.31 4.59
N LYS A 105 -11.03 -10.39 5.57
CA LYS A 105 -11.17 -11.53 6.45
C LYS A 105 -11.66 -12.75 5.65
N GLY A 106 -10.83 -13.79 5.65
CA GLY A 106 -11.15 -15.01 4.91
C GLY A 106 -10.82 -14.95 3.42
N GLY A 107 -10.26 -13.83 2.95
CA GLY A 107 -9.76 -13.69 1.59
C GLY A 107 -8.54 -14.56 1.30
N GLY A 108 -8.40 -14.95 0.05
CA GLY A 108 -7.26 -15.68 -0.50
C GLY A 108 -6.16 -14.74 -1.01
N ALA A 109 -5.12 -15.35 -1.56
CA ALA A 109 -4.09 -14.59 -2.27
C ALA A 109 -4.71 -13.97 -3.54
N GLY A 110 -4.78 -12.63 -3.58
CA GLY A 110 -5.35 -11.90 -4.71
C GLY A 110 -6.68 -11.21 -4.45
N ASP A 111 -7.36 -11.51 -3.34
CA ASP A 111 -8.67 -10.91 -3.01
C ASP A 111 -8.56 -9.51 -2.39
N GLY A 112 -7.36 -9.07 -2.07
CA GLY A 112 -7.14 -7.79 -1.41
C GLY A 112 -7.23 -6.59 -2.34
N ALA A 113 -7.30 -5.40 -1.74
CA ALA A 113 -7.18 -4.14 -2.46
C ALA A 113 -6.01 -3.30 -1.89
N ALA A 114 -5.49 -2.37 -2.69
CA ALA A 114 -4.39 -1.53 -2.25
C ALA A 114 -4.42 -0.14 -2.87
N VAL A 115 -4.11 0.87 -2.04
CA VAL A 115 -3.75 2.21 -2.49
C VAL A 115 -2.24 2.33 -2.45
N LYS A 116 -1.61 2.62 -3.59
CA LYS A 116 -0.15 2.72 -3.72
C LYS A 116 0.23 4.02 -4.42
N PHE A 117 1.43 4.52 -4.08
CA PHE A 117 2.01 5.68 -4.74
C PHE A 117 3.44 5.40 -5.13
N SER A 118 3.84 5.92 -6.30
CA SER A 118 5.19 5.80 -6.87
C SER A 118 5.51 7.05 -7.69
N MET A 119 6.73 7.17 -8.17
CA MET A 119 7.04 8.18 -9.19
C MET A 119 6.78 7.63 -10.59
N TYR A 120 6.35 8.50 -11.50
CA TYR A 120 6.20 8.20 -12.92
C TYR A 120 7.12 9.06 -13.80
N ALA A 121 7.54 8.54 -14.94
CA ALA A 121 8.29 9.31 -15.91
C ALA A 121 7.36 10.07 -16.88
N PRO A 122 7.77 11.25 -17.42
CA PRO A 122 6.90 12.07 -18.27
C PRO A 122 6.32 11.33 -19.48
N GLN A 123 7.04 10.37 -20.04
CA GLN A 123 6.56 9.55 -21.15
C GLN A 123 5.41 8.63 -20.76
N ASP A 124 5.32 8.23 -19.49
CA ASP A 124 4.29 7.30 -19.02
C ASP A 124 2.88 7.90 -19.19
N VAL A 125 2.73 9.20 -19.05
CA VAL A 125 1.44 9.88 -19.27
C VAL A 125 1.14 10.09 -20.75
N LYS A 126 2.18 10.41 -21.55
CA LYS A 126 2.03 10.75 -22.97
C LYS A 126 1.68 9.53 -23.83
N ASP A 127 2.25 8.38 -23.48
CA ASP A 127 2.14 7.15 -24.28
C ASP A 127 1.03 6.21 -23.79
N LEU A 128 0.37 6.57 -22.67
CA LEU A 128 -0.71 5.77 -22.11
C LEU A 128 -1.92 5.71 -23.07
N ARG A 129 -2.24 4.48 -23.46
CA ARG A 129 -3.53 4.18 -24.11
C ARG A 129 -4.58 3.93 -23.05
N THR A 130 -5.78 4.44 -23.29
CA THR A 130 -6.93 4.12 -22.43
C THR A 130 -7.39 2.70 -22.76
N ASP A 131 -7.35 1.82 -21.77
CA ASP A 131 -7.81 0.45 -21.91
C ASP A 131 -9.35 0.41 -22.06
N PRO A 132 -9.90 -0.58 -22.76
CA PRO A 132 -11.35 -0.78 -22.84
C PRO A 132 -11.98 -0.86 -21.43
N GLY A 133 -13.10 -0.17 -21.22
CA GLY A 133 -13.77 -0.10 -19.93
C GLY A 133 -13.22 0.93 -18.94
N THR A 134 -12.15 1.65 -19.33
CA THR A 134 -11.60 2.75 -18.53
C THR A 134 -12.28 4.07 -18.89
N VAL A 135 -12.66 4.85 -17.88
CA VAL A 135 -13.20 6.20 -18.02
C VAL A 135 -12.18 7.21 -17.52
N SER A 136 -11.92 8.27 -18.30
CA SER A 136 -11.03 9.38 -17.91
C SER A 136 -11.83 10.49 -17.24
N TYR A 137 -11.20 11.17 -16.28
CA TYR A 137 -11.76 12.27 -15.47
C TYR A 137 -10.86 13.51 -15.50
N THR A 138 -11.32 14.62 -14.92
CA THR A 138 -10.65 15.94 -15.03
C THR A 138 -9.76 16.29 -13.84
N MET A 139 -9.20 15.32 -13.11
CA MET A 139 -8.31 15.56 -11.96
C MET A 139 -6.85 15.31 -12.29
N GLY A 140 -5.96 16.15 -11.74
CA GLY A 140 -4.51 16.04 -11.96
C GLY A 140 -4.12 16.16 -13.44
N GLU A 141 -2.94 15.69 -13.77
CA GLU A 141 -2.46 15.58 -15.16
C GLU A 141 -3.30 14.54 -15.94
N ARG A 142 -3.64 13.46 -15.29
CA ARG A 142 -4.50 12.39 -15.78
C ARG A 142 -5.14 11.65 -14.63
N SER A 143 -6.40 11.32 -14.77
CA SER A 143 -7.12 10.44 -13.84
C SER A 143 -8.03 9.51 -14.62
N GLU A 144 -8.08 8.26 -14.19
CA GLU A 144 -8.82 7.20 -14.85
C GLU A 144 -9.39 6.23 -13.82
N ALA A 145 -10.56 5.68 -14.10
CA ALA A 145 -11.12 4.61 -13.30
C ALA A 145 -11.78 3.53 -14.18
N ARG A 146 -11.80 2.33 -13.63
CA ARG A 146 -12.42 1.12 -14.19
C ARG A 146 -13.04 0.30 -13.05
N ALA A 147 -13.74 -0.79 -13.35
CA ALA A 147 -14.37 -1.65 -12.34
C ALA A 147 -13.38 -2.14 -11.25
N THR A 148 -12.13 -2.43 -11.63
CA THR A 148 -11.12 -3.01 -10.74
C THR A 148 -10.12 -2.01 -10.19
N GLY A 149 -10.40 -0.70 -10.26
CA GLY A 149 -9.50 0.30 -9.67
C GLY A 149 -9.49 1.65 -10.35
N ALA A 150 -8.59 2.50 -9.91
CA ALA A 150 -8.36 3.84 -10.43
C ALA A 150 -6.88 4.18 -10.49
N SER A 151 -6.52 5.16 -11.31
CA SER A 151 -5.18 5.75 -11.41
C SER A 151 -5.25 7.27 -11.43
N LEU A 152 -4.20 7.92 -10.90
CA LEU A 152 -4.11 9.36 -10.79
C LEU A 152 -2.65 9.79 -10.97
N TYR A 153 -2.41 10.77 -11.83
CA TYR A 153 -1.10 11.36 -12.12
C TYR A 153 -1.09 12.80 -11.65
N LEU A 154 -0.11 13.17 -10.84
CA LEU A 154 0.02 14.49 -10.22
C LEU A 154 1.42 15.04 -10.38
N GLU A 155 1.54 16.36 -10.40
CA GLU A 155 2.81 17.07 -10.25
C GLU A 155 2.79 17.87 -8.95
N CYS A 156 3.77 17.58 -8.08
CA CYS A 156 3.90 18.21 -6.77
C CYS A 156 5.09 19.17 -6.75
N VAL A 157 4.82 20.44 -6.58
CA VAL A 157 5.81 21.43 -6.17
C VAL A 157 5.75 21.55 -4.65
N SER A 158 6.88 21.41 -3.96
CA SER A 158 6.92 21.41 -2.51
C SER A 158 8.16 22.12 -1.98
N PRO A 159 8.04 22.97 -0.95
CA PRO A 159 9.18 23.61 -0.29
C PRO A 159 10.12 22.61 0.39
N ARG A 160 9.69 21.37 0.59
CA ARG A 160 10.50 20.27 1.13
C ARG A 160 11.40 19.63 0.10
N LEU A 161 11.15 19.85 -1.21
CA LEU A 161 11.83 19.21 -2.32
C LEU A 161 12.61 20.27 -3.12
N GLU A 162 13.91 20.31 -2.94
CA GLU A 162 14.77 21.28 -3.62
C GLU A 162 14.67 21.14 -5.15
N GLY A 163 14.40 22.24 -5.84
CA GLY A 163 14.27 22.27 -7.29
C GLY A 163 12.90 21.89 -7.84
N SER A 164 11.93 21.56 -6.99
CA SER A 164 10.58 21.15 -7.44
C SER A 164 9.80 22.23 -8.18
N GLU A 165 10.13 23.51 -7.99
CA GLU A 165 9.54 24.62 -8.78
C GLU A 165 9.90 24.53 -10.27
N THR A 166 11.06 23.93 -10.59
CA THR A 166 11.53 23.81 -11.98
C THR A 166 11.25 22.41 -12.53
N GLU A 167 11.39 21.40 -11.70
CA GLU A 167 11.14 20.00 -12.03
C GLU A 167 10.25 19.37 -10.93
N PRO A 168 8.93 19.43 -11.06
CA PRO A 168 8.03 18.91 -10.04
C PRO A 168 8.22 17.42 -9.79
N LEU A 169 7.99 16.99 -8.53
CA LEU A 169 7.87 15.58 -8.20
C LEU A 169 6.62 15.02 -8.90
N ARG A 170 6.81 14.00 -9.74
CA ARG A 170 5.75 13.33 -10.48
C ARG A 170 5.24 12.14 -9.71
N VAL A 171 4.02 12.22 -9.22
CA VAL A 171 3.39 11.21 -8.37
C VAL A 171 2.34 10.42 -9.14
N TYR A 172 2.51 9.12 -9.20
CA TYR A 172 1.51 8.18 -9.69
C TYR A 172 0.83 7.51 -8.50
N GLY A 173 -0.47 7.69 -8.39
CA GLY A 173 -1.32 6.99 -7.45
C GLY A 173 -2.14 5.90 -8.15
N SER A 174 -2.31 4.77 -7.50
CA SER A 174 -3.19 3.69 -7.97
C SER A 174 -4.01 3.13 -6.81
N PHE A 175 -5.27 2.87 -7.08
CA PHE A 175 -6.10 1.97 -6.29
C PHE A 175 -6.40 0.75 -7.14
N THR A 176 -6.13 -0.43 -6.61
CA THR A 176 -6.40 -1.70 -7.30
C THR A 176 -7.20 -2.60 -6.39
N VAL A 177 -8.24 -3.19 -6.92
CA VAL A 177 -9.00 -4.26 -6.30
C VAL A 177 -8.58 -5.55 -7.00
N GLY A 178 -8.30 -6.59 -6.23
CA GLY A 178 -7.94 -7.91 -6.75
C GLY A 178 -9.11 -8.60 -7.44
N GLU A 179 -9.30 -9.87 -7.20
CA GLU A 179 -10.48 -10.57 -7.71
C GLU A 179 -11.73 -9.97 -7.05
N SER A 180 -12.56 -9.28 -7.81
CA SER A 180 -13.77 -8.63 -7.34
C SER A 180 -14.90 -8.88 -8.31
N ASP A 181 -16.05 -9.25 -7.76
CA ASP A 181 -17.32 -9.39 -8.48
C ASP A 181 -18.05 -8.04 -8.62
N ALA A 182 -17.41 -6.93 -8.25
CA ALA A 182 -18.03 -5.60 -8.37
C ALA A 182 -18.39 -5.31 -9.84
N PRO A 183 -19.63 -4.89 -10.12
CA PRO A 183 -20.07 -4.67 -11.48
C PRO A 183 -19.35 -3.45 -12.10
N ASP A 184 -19.11 -3.47 -13.40
CA ASP A 184 -18.57 -2.32 -14.12
C ASP A 184 -19.65 -1.27 -14.35
N THR A 185 -19.90 -0.45 -13.32
CA THR A 185 -20.87 0.65 -13.35
C THR A 185 -20.19 1.99 -13.10
N PRO A 186 -20.82 3.12 -13.45
CA PRO A 186 -20.31 4.44 -13.08
C PRO A 186 -20.05 4.56 -11.58
N GLU A 187 -20.94 4.04 -10.73
CA GLU A 187 -20.85 4.12 -9.28
C GLU A 187 -19.63 3.38 -8.75
N THR A 188 -19.28 2.22 -9.33
CA THR A 188 -18.07 1.46 -8.96
C THR A 188 -16.80 2.23 -9.35
N ARG A 189 -16.77 2.79 -10.56
CA ARG A 189 -15.64 3.61 -11.04
C ARG A 189 -15.45 4.87 -10.20
N ASP A 190 -16.55 5.56 -9.90
CA ASP A 190 -16.53 6.75 -9.05
C ASP A 190 -16.05 6.41 -7.63
N ALA A 191 -16.51 5.31 -7.04
CA ALA A 191 -16.06 4.84 -5.74
C ALA A 191 -14.53 4.56 -5.72
N ASN A 192 -14.01 3.87 -6.74
CA ASN A 192 -12.58 3.60 -6.89
C ASN A 192 -11.76 4.90 -6.96
N LEU A 193 -12.25 5.89 -7.72
CA LEU A 193 -11.57 7.18 -7.84
C LEU A 193 -11.63 8.00 -6.56
N GLU A 194 -12.74 7.99 -5.83
CA GLU A 194 -12.87 8.67 -4.53
C GLU A 194 -11.95 8.06 -3.46
N ILE A 195 -11.82 6.73 -3.44
CA ILE A 195 -10.89 6.02 -2.54
C ILE A 195 -9.45 6.47 -2.83
N LEU A 196 -9.05 6.46 -4.10
CA LEU A 196 -7.73 6.90 -4.51
C LEU A 196 -7.49 8.38 -4.21
N HIS A 197 -8.48 9.25 -4.48
CA HIS A 197 -8.41 10.67 -4.22
C HIS A 197 -8.16 10.97 -2.73
N ALA A 198 -8.85 10.28 -1.81
CA ALA A 198 -8.62 10.45 -0.37
C ALA A 198 -7.18 10.12 0.02
N GLY A 199 -6.61 9.04 -0.54
CA GLY A 199 -5.20 8.72 -0.38
C GLY A 199 -4.28 9.79 -0.94
N ALA A 200 -4.57 10.27 -2.15
CA ALA A 200 -3.78 11.30 -2.82
C ALA A 200 -3.76 12.62 -2.04
N ILE A 201 -4.90 13.08 -1.52
CA ILE A 201 -4.99 14.27 -0.65
C ILE A 201 -4.11 14.12 0.60
N SER A 202 -4.08 12.94 1.20
CA SER A 202 -3.22 12.68 2.37
C SER A 202 -1.74 12.76 2.01
N VAL A 203 -1.34 12.18 0.87
CA VAL A 203 0.05 12.17 0.40
C VAL A 203 0.52 13.57 0.01
N VAL A 204 -0.28 14.33 -0.76
CA VAL A 204 0.14 15.69 -1.19
C VAL A 204 0.22 16.66 -0.01
N LYS A 205 -0.59 16.46 1.04
CA LYS A 205 -0.48 17.23 2.29
C LYS A 205 0.76 16.85 3.10
N GLU A 206 1.08 15.56 3.21
CA GLU A 206 2.29 15.09 3.90
C GLU A 206 3.56 15.59 3.22
N LEU A 207 3.55 15.66 1.89
CA LEU A 207 4.64 16.22 1.08
C LEU A 207 4.63 17.75 1.04
N GLU A 208 3.64 18.42 1.63
CA GLU A 208 3.45 19.88 1.58
C GLU A 208 3.40 20.42 0.14
N CYS A 209 2.71 19.69 -0.76
CA CYS A 209 2.56 20.13 -2.14
C CYS A 209 1.76 21.43 -2.22
N GLU A 210 2.25 22.39 -2.99
CA GLU A 210 1.54 23.65 -3.23
C GLU A 210 0.16 23.38 -3.85
N LYS A 211 -0.86 24.07 -3.33
CA LYS A 211 -2.25 23.99 -3.81
C LYS A 211 -2.76 22.53 -3.91
N ASP A 212 -2.32 21.66 -2.99
CA ASP A 212 -2.67 20.24 -2.98
C ASP A 212 -2.37 19.54 -4.33
N ALA A 213 -1.27 19.92 -5.02
CA ALA A 213 -0.92 19.45 -6.36
C ALA A 213 -2.06 19.60 -7.39
N GLY A 214 -2.91 20.62 -7.23
CA GLY A 214 -4.06 20.87 -8.10
C GLY A 214 -5.26 19.99 -7.84
N LEU A 215 -5.25 19.16 -6.81
CA LEU A 215 -6.40 18.34 -6.45
C LEU A 215 -7.50 19.18 -5.80
N PRO A 216 -8.76 19.03 -6.21
CA PRO A 216 -9.88 19.65 -5.51
C PRO A 216 -10.11 18.97 -4.15
N ALA A 217 -10.66 19.69 -3.17
CA ALA A 217 -10.98 19.13 -1.85
C ALA A 217 -12.01 18.00 -1.91
N THR A 218 -12.89 18.04 -2.91
CA THR A 218 -13.83 16.96 -3.24
C THR A 218 -13.54 16.51 -4.67
N PRO A 219 -13.47 15.20 -4.95
CA PRO A 219 -13.12 14.71 -6.28
C PRO A 219 -14.12 15.17 -7.34
N ASP A 220 -13.60 15.59 -8.49
CA ASP A 220 -14.41 15.88 -9.67
C ASP A 220 -14.63 14.55 -10.42
N LEU A 221 -15.86 14.06 -10.37
CA LEU A 221 -16.28 12.81 -10.98
C LEU A 221 -16.90 13.03 -12.37
N THR A 222 -16.64 14.16 -13.00
CA THR A 222 -17.11 14.45 -14.35
C THR A 222 -16.23 13.72 -15.37
N PRO A 223 -16.77 12.77 -16.15
CA PRO A 223 -16.04 12.14 -17.24
C PRO A 223 -15.62 13.14 -18.32
N LYS A 224 -14.43 12.89 -18.90
CA LYS A 224 -13.93 13.66 -20.08
C LYS A 224 -14.57 13.21 -21.36
#